data_8cade1d0e34a17aaa414f063a1807497
#
_entry.id   8cade1d0e34a17aaa414f063a1807497
#
_cell.length_a   1.000
_cell.length_b   1.000
_cell.length_c   1.000
_cell.angle_alpha   90.00
_cell.angle_beta   90.00
_cell.angle_gamma   90.00
#
_symmetry.space_group_name_H-M   'P 1'
#
loop_
_entity.id
_entity.type
_entity.pdbx_description
1 polymer ?
#
loop_
_entity_poly.entity_id
_entity_poly.type
_entity_poly.pdbx_seq_one_letter_code
_entity_poly.pdbx_strand_id
1 'polypeptide(L)'
;MASHSHVLDKFRLDGKRALVTGGARGLGLTMAKAMAEVGADVALCGRSIEPCQETAALIAEATGRSVKAFKADVTVAADVDRLVADVESELGPIDVLINSAGVNVRGPSHEIAEADWDMVIDINLKGTFLCSRLIGPRMVSRGWGRVINMGSMLSVIALPGRAPYCAAKAGVVSLTRVLALEWAGTGVTANAICPGPFATEMNRQLLNDPVKYQEFVRQIPMGRWGELDELTGAALFLASDASSYVTGSSLFVDGGWTAR
;
A
#
# COMPACT_ATOMS: atom_id res chain seq x y z
N MET A 1 37.61 -7.58 4.02
CA MET A 1 36.68 -8.73 4.06
C MET A 1 35.28 -8.15 4.18
N ALA A 2 34.42 -8.32 3.19
CA ALA A 2 33.04 -7.88 3.30
C ALA A 2 32.39 -8.74 4.41
N SER A 3 31.87 -8.12 5.47
CA SER A 3 31.07 -8.81 6.47
C SER A 3 29.92 -9.48 5.74
N HIS A 4 29.83 -10.80 5.80
CA HIS A 4 28.68 -11.52 5.27
C HIS A 4 27.50 -11.17 6.16
N SER A 5 26.70 -10.17 5.75
CA SER A 5 25.43 -9.89 6.41
C SER A 5 24.54 -11.13 6.26
N HIS A 6 23.95 -11.57 7.36
CA HIS A 6 23.01 -12.69 7.34
C HIS A 6 21.84 -12.33 6.40
N VAL A 7 21.32 -13.31 5.62
CA VAL A 7 20.25 -13.02 4.64
C VAL A 7 19.04 -12.33 5.27
N LEU A 8 18.73 -12.66 6.53
CA LEU A 8 17.62 -12.04 7.25
C LEU A 8 17.87 -10.56 7.58
N ASP A 9 19.13 -10.11 7.67
CA ASP A 9 19.44 -8.69 7.90
C ASP A 9 18.96 -7.81 6.76
N LYS A 10 18.84 -8.37 5.54
CA LYS A 10 18.31 -7.66 4.38
C LYS A 10 16.84 -7.28 4.51
N PHE A 11 16.09 -7.94 5.40
CA PHE A 11 14.67 -7.63 5.65
C PHE A 11 14.47 -6.62 6.79
N ARG A 12 15.53 -6.22 7.49
CA ARG A 12 15.43 -5.25 8.58
C ARG A 12 15.29 -3.83 8.06
N LEU A 13 14.56 -3.03 8.84
CA LEU A 13 14.29 -1.62 8.56
C LEU A 13 14.75 -0.72 9.72
N ASP A 14 15.77 -1.13 10.48
CA ASP A 14 16.31 -0.35 11.59
C ASP A 14 16.77 1.04 11.10
N GLY A 15 16.32 2.08 11.77
CA GLY A 15 16.61 3.48 11.40
C GLY A 15 15.92 3.98 10.14
N LYS A 16 14.98 3.23 9.56
CA LYS A 16 14.12 3.65 8.44
C LYS A 16 12.78 4.21 8.94
N ARG A 17 12.15 5.06 8.15
CA ARG A 17 10.84 5.67 8.41
C ARG A 17 9.89 5.29 7.29
N ALA A 18 8.77 4.69 7.66
CA ALA A 18 7.73 4.29 6.74
C ALA A 18 6.51 5.21 6.86
N LEU A 19 6.05 5.78 5.75
CA LEU A 19 4.76 6.45 5.67
C LEU A 19 3.74 5.51 5.01
N VAL A 20 2.63 5.24 5.71
CA VAL A 20 1.53 4.40 5.22
C VAL A 20 0.25 5.21 5.11
N THR A 21 -0.18 5.52 3.89
CA THR A 21 -1.47 6.16 3.66
C THR A 21 -2.60 5.13 3.80
N GLY A 22 -3.71 5.51 4.44
CA GLY A 22 -4.76 4.55 4.78
C GLY A 22 -4.32 3.50 5.81
N GLY A 23 -3.34 3.83 6.66
CA GLY A 23 -2.69 2.92 7.61
C GLY A 23 -3.50 2.56 8.86
N ALA A 24 -4.69 3.15 9.07
CA ALA A 24 -5.46 2.95 10.29
C ALA A 24 -6.25 1.63 10.33
N ARG A 25 -6.39 0.89 9.24
CA ARG A 25 -7.20 -0.34 9.16
C ARG A 25 -6.79 -1.26 8.00
N GLY A 26 -7.27 -2.50 8.06
CA GLY A 26 -7.14 -3.49 7.00
C GLY A 26 -5.68 -3.72 6.56
N LEU A 27 -5.45 -3.84 5.26
CA LEU A 27 -4.13 -4.12 4.71
C LEU A 27 -3.09 -3.05 5.05
N GLY A 28 -3.49 -1.75 5.09
CA GLY A 28 -2.61 -0.65 5.47
C GLY A 28 -2.09 -0.78 6.90
N LEU A 29 -2.98 -1.08 7.85
CA LEU A 29 -2.62 -1.34 9.25
C LEU A 29 -1.66 -2.53 9.35
N THR A 30 -2.00 -3.63 8.68
CA THR A 30 -1.20 -4.87 8.73
C THR A 30 0.23 -4.63 8.21
N MET A 31 0.36 -3.91 7.08
CA MET A 31 1.67 -3.54 6.56
C MET A 31 2.42 -2.56 7.47
N ALA A 32 1.74 -1.56 8.04
CA ALA A 32 2.34 -0.62 8.97
C ALA A 32 2.91 -1.31 10.21
N LYS A 33 2.15 -2.24 10.79
CA LYS A 33 2.59 -3.07 11.91
C LYS A 33 3.83 -3.89 11.52
N ALA A 34 3.82 -4.55 10.38
CA ALA A 34 4.95 -5.33 9.91
C ALA A 34 6.21 -4.48 9.72
N MET A 35 6.10 -3.23 9.20
CA MET A 35 7.26 -2.32 9.12
C MET A 35 7.86 -2.01 10.51
N ALA A 36 7.00 -1.76 11.50
CA ALA A 36 7.44 -1.50 12.87
C ALA A 36 8.09 -2.72 13.53
N GLU A 37 7.56 -3.93 13.32
CA GLU A 37 8.10 -5.19 13.85
C GLU A 37 9.52 -5.49 13.36
N VAL A 38 9.89 -5.01 12.17
CA VAL A 38 11.25 -5.19 11.63
C VAL A 38 12.15 -3.97 11.82
N GLY A 39 11.74 -2.99 12.65
CA GLY A 39 12.60 -1.91 13.14
C GLY A 39 12.33 -0.52 12.58
N ALA A 40 11.35 -0.33 11.70
CA ALA A 40 11.02 1.01 11.19
C ALA A 40 10.25 1.84 12.22
N ASP A 41 10.46 3.17 12.19
CA ASP A 41 9.51 4.12 12.73
C ASP A 41 8.41 4.37 11.69
N VAL A 42 7.15 4.56 12.12
CA VAL A 42 6.01 4.54 11.21
C VAL A 42 5.14 5.79 11.35
N ALA A 43 4.82 6.42 10.22
CA ALA A 43 3.80 7.43 10.09
C ALA A 43 2.52 6.82 9.49
N LEU A 44 1.40 6.93 10.21
CA LEU A 44 0.09 6.53 9.70
C LEU A 44 -0.67 7.77 9.23
N CYS A 45 -1.22 7.73 8.03
CA CYS A 45 -2.01 8.83 7.49
C CYS A 45 -3.43 8.41 7.15
N GLY A 46 -4.38 9.26 7.48
CA GLY A 46 -5.80 9.11 7.14
C GLY A 46 -6.58 10.41 7.22
N ARG A 47 -7.80 10.45 6.67
CA ARG A 47 -8.69 11.62 6.73
C ARG A 47 -9.24 11.89 8.13
N SER A 48 -9.44 10.84 8.93
CA SER A 48 -9.81 10.92 10.34
C SER A 48 -8.59 10.62 11.18
N ILE A 49 -8.28 11.51 12.13
CA ILE A 49 -7.06 11.39 12.94
C ILE A 49 -7.23 10.34 14.04
N GLU A 50 -8.41 10.23 14.64
CA GLU A 50 -8.66 9.39 15.80
C GLU A 50 -8.36 7.90 15.53
N PRO A 51 -8.84 7.26 14.43
CA PRO A 51 -8.47 5.88 14.13
C PRO A 51 -6.96 5.69 13.87
N CYS A 52 -6.29 6.71 13.33
CA CYS A 52 -4.85 6.66 13.13
C CYS A 52 -4.10 6.72 14.46
N GLN A 53 -4.56 7.56 15.41
CA GLN A 53 -3.97 7.68 16.75
C GLN A 53 -4.12 6.39 17.56
N GLU A 54 -5.32 5.81 17.57
CA GLU A 54 -5.57 4.53 18.23
C GLU A 54 -4.66 3.42 17.69
N THR A 55 -4.59 3.32 16.36
CA THR A 55 -3.73 2.34 15.69
C THR A 55 -2.24 2.59 15.97
N ALA A 56 -1.81 3.85 15.94
CA ALA A 56 -0.43 4.21 16.24
C ALA A 56 -0.02 3.81 17.65
N ALA A 57 -0.89 4.07 18.64
CA ALA A 57 -0.64 3.68 20.02
C ALA A 57 -0.49 2.16 20.18
N LEU A 58 -1.40 1.38 19.57
CA LEU A 58 -1.36 -0.08 19.61
C LEU A 58 -0.08 -0.66 18.98
N ILE A 59 0.35 -0.13 17.84
CA ILE A 59 1.58 -0.58 17.18
C ILE A 59 2.81 -0.17 18.01
N ALA A 60 2.85 1.05 18.53
CA ALA A 60 3.96 1.53 19.35
C ALA A 60 4.13 0.70 20.63
N GLU A 61 3.01 0.39 21.32
CA GLU A 61 3.02 -0.49 22.49
C GLU A 61 3.55 -1.90 22.18
N ALA A 62 3.08 -2.48 21.06
CA ALA A 62 3.45 -3.84 20.67
C ALA A 62 4.91 -3.98 20.19
N THR A 63 5.50 -2.90 19.65
CA THR A 63 6.81 -2.98 18.95
C THR A 63 7.92 -2.18 19.60
N GLY A 64 7.58 -1.24 20.50
CA GLY A 64 8.54 -0.29 21.08
C GLY A 64 9.07 0.75 20.07
N ARG A 65 8.49 0.84 18.86
CA ARG A 65 8.90 1.79 17.83
C ARG A 65 8.14 3.12 17.94
N SER A 66 8.71 4.19 17.36
CA SER A 66 8.01 5.45 17.22
C SER A 66 6.95 5.32 16.12
N VAL A 67 5.67 5.38 16.51
CA VAL A 67 4.56 5.34 15.56
C VAL A 67 3.69 6.57 15.77
N LYS A 68 3.49 7.35 14.72
CA LYS A 68 2.77 8.61 14.78
C LYS A 68 1.62 8.68 13.79
N ALA A 69 0.59 9.43 14.13
CA ALA A 69 -0.62 9.61 13.34
C ALA A 69 -0.70 11.01 12.75
N PHE A 70 -1.05 11.09 11.47
CA PHE A 70 -1.18 12.35 10.74
C PHE A 70 -2.52 12.41 10.00
N LYS A 71 -3.15 13.59 10.02
CA LYS A 71 -4.37 13.83 9.26
C LYS A 71 -4.03 14.44 7.90
N ALA A 72 -4.43 13.77 6.81
CA ALA A 72 -4.37 14.33 5.47
C ALA A 72 -5.38 13.65 4.54
N ASP A 73 -5.88 14.41 3.56
CA ASP A 73 -6.57 13.87 2.40
C ASP A 73 -5.57 13.76 1.24
N VAL A 74 -5.28 12.53 0.83
CA VAL A 74 -4.31 12.25 -0.25
C VAL A 74 -4.75 12.80 -1.61
N THR A 75 -6.01 13.19 -1.77
CA THR A 75 -6.54 13.77 -3.02
C THR A 75 -6.24 15.26 -3.14
N VAL A 76 -5.79 15.91 -2.05
CA VAL A 76 -5.51 17.35 -1.95
C VAL A 76 -3.99 17.57 -1.87
N ALA A 77 -3.41 18.20 -2.89
CA ALA A 77 -1.97 18.39 -2.98
C ALA A 77 -1.39 19.15 -1.77
N ALA A 78 -2.06 20.21 -1.31
CA ALA A 78 -1.61 20.99 -0.13
C ALA A 78 -1.64 20.14 1.17
N ASP A 79 -2.55 19.17 1.29
CA ASP A 79 -2.58 18.25 2.43
C ASP A 79 -1.39 17.29 2.37
N VAL A 80 -1.04 16.81 1.17
CA VAL A 80 0.13 15.93 0.97
C VAL A 80 1.43 16.71 1.24
N ASP A 81 1.53 17.97 0.81
CA ASP A 81 2.69 18.82 1.09
C ASP A 81 2.88 18.99 2.61
N ARG A 82 1.81 19.32 3.34
CA ARG A 82 1.81 19.44 4.80
C ARG A 82 2.16 18.12 5.47
N LEU A 83 1.51 17.02 5.06
CA LEU A 83 1.77 15.68 5.60
C LEU A 83 3.25 15.32 5.55
N VAL A 84 3.88 15.52 4.40
CA VAL A 84 5.31 15.18 4.23
C VAL A 84 6.18 16.08 5.12
N ALA A 85 5.91 17.38 5.20
CA ALA A 85 6.63 18.30 6.07
C ALA A 85 6.51 17.89 7.55
N ASP A 86 5.30 17.59 8.02
CA ASP A 86 5.03 17.19 9.40
C ASP A 86 5.73 15.83 9.73
N VAL A 87 5.63 14.84 8.85
CA VAL A 87 6.30 13.53 9.04
C VAL A 87 7.82 13.71 9.09
N GLU A 88 8.40 14.47 8.15
CA GLU A 88 9.86 14.68 8.11
C GLU A 88 10.36 15.49 9.32
N SER A 89 9.55 16.41 9.84
CA SER A 89 9.87 17.16 11.07
C SER A 89 9.84 16.30 12.33
N GLU A 90 8.88 15.36 12.42
CA GLU A 90 8.63 14.61 13.64
C GLU A 90 9.36 13.25 13.71
N LEU A 91 9.57 12.60 12.57
CA LEU A 91 10.20 11.28 12.49
C LEU A 91 11.51 11.29 11.70
N GLY A 92 11.69 12.29 10.83
CA GLY A 92 12.80 12.37 9.88
C GLY A 92 12.40 11.93 8.46
N PRO A 93 13.35 11.90 7.54
CA PRO A 93 13.10 11.68 6.11
C PRO A 93 12.41 10.34 5.84
N ILE A 94 11.38 10.35 4.99
CA ILE A 94 10.60 9.16 4.62
C ILE A 94 11.45 8.26 3.72
N ASP A 95 11.70 7.04 4.17
CA ASP A 95 12.48 6.03 3.47
C ASP A 95 11.59 5.02 2.71
N VAL A 96 10.44 4.66 3.29
CA VAL A 96 9.47 3.76 2.69
C VAL A 96 8.13 4.47 2.56
N LEU A 97 7.54 4.48 1.37
CA LEU A 97 6.19 4.96 1.12
C LEU A 97 5.29 3.80 0.73
N ILE A 98 4.22 3.57 1.50
CA ILE A 98 3.16 2.62 1.16
C ILE A 98 1.88 3.39 0.84
N ASN A 99 1.54 3.47 -0.43
CA ASN A 99 0.31 4.08 -0.92
C ASN A 99 -0.85 3.07 -0.81
N SER A 100 -1.48 3.00 0.38
CA SER A 100 -2.56 2.05 0.67
C SER A 100 -3.94 2.70 0.84
N ALA A 101 -4.05 4.01 0.80
CA ALA A 101 -5.36 4.68 0.78
C ALA A 101 -6.17 4.24 -0.43
N GLY A 102 -7.41 3.82 -0.22
CA GLY A 102 -8.26 3.35 -1.31
C GLY A 102 -9.70 3.13 -0.90
N VAL A 103 -10.57 3.26 -1.90
CA VAL A 103 -12.02 3.02 -1.80
C VAL A 103 -12.51 2.25 -3.02
N ASN A 104 -13.69 1.65 -2.90
CA ASN A 104 -14.32 0.93 -4.00
C ASN A 104 -15.82 1.22 -4.00
N VAL A 105 -16.36 1.64 -5.13
CA VAL A 105 -17.78 1.74 -5.40
C VAL A 105 -18.19 0.61 -6.33
N ARG A 106 -19.35 0.01 -6.09
CA ARG A 106 -19.85 -1.18 -6.79
C ARG A 106 -21.19 -0.88 -7.44
N GLY A 107 -21.32 -1.25 -8.69
CA GLY A 107 -22.56 -1.12 -9.45
C GLY A 107 -22.34 -1.31 -10.95
N PRO A 108 -23.39 -1.50 -11.75
CA PRO A 108 -23.31 -1.51 -13.21
C PRO A 108 -22.66 -0.22 -13.73
N SER A 109 -21.80 -0.31 -14.74
CA SER A 109 -21.01 0.86 -15.19
C SER A 109 -21.86 2.05 -15.63
N HIS A 110 -23.05 1.80 -16.19
CA HIS A 110 -23.99 2.84 -16.63
C HIS A 110 -24.80 3.47 -15.50
N GLU A 111 -24.73 2.93 -14.29
CA GLU A 111 -25.40 3.45 -13.08
C GLU A 111 -24.43 4.13 -12.11
N ILE A 112 -23.11 4.02 -12.34
CA ILE A 112 -22.10 4.68 -11.49
C ILE A 112 -22.22 6.20 -11.72
N ALA A 113 -22.49 6.93 -10.63
CA ALA A 113 -22.48 8.38 -10.68
C ALA A 113 -21.07 8.92 -10.98
N GLU A 114 -20.98 10.02 -11.74
CA GLU A 114 -19.71 10.69 -12.05
C GLU A 114 -18.92 11.01 -10.78
N ALA A 115 -19.57 11.52 -9.75
CA ALA A 115 -18.94 11.81 -8.46
C ALA A 115 -18.33 10.57 -7.77
N ASP A 116 -18.96 9.39 -7.92
CA ASP A 116 -18.43 8.14 -7.40
C ASP A 116 -17.22 7.64 -8.22
N TRP A 117 -17.28 7.84 -9.54
CA TRP A 117 -16.14 7.58 -10.41
C TRP A 117 -14.95 8.46 -10.01
N ASP A 118 -15.15 9.78 -9.93
CA ASP A 118 -14.12 10.75 -9.57
C ASP A 118 -13.53 10.44 -8.19
N MET A 119 -14.36 10.16 -7.19
CA MET A 119 -13.92 9.79 -5.86
C MET A 119 -13.00 8.56 -5.88
N VAL A 120 -13.35 7.53 -6.64
CA VAL A 120 -12.52 6.31 -6.72
C VAL A 120 -11.20 6.58 -7.45
N ILE A 121 -11.22 7.32 -8.55
CA ILE A 121 -10.00 7.69 -9.29
C ILE A 121 -9.11 8.61 -8.44
N ASP A 122 -9.67 9.62 -7.80
CA ASP A 122 -8.92 10.59 -7.01
C ASP A 122 -8.22 9.91 -5.82
N ILE A 123 -8.92 9.07 -5.07
CA ILE A 123 -8.33 8.44 -3.89
C ILE A 123 -7.31 7.36 -4.30
N ASN A 124 -7.67 6.45 -5.21
CA ASN A 124 -6.82 5.28 -5.51
C ASN A 124 -5.65 5.61 -6.43
N LEU A 125 -5.83 6.48 -7.43
CA LEU A 125 -4.81 6.75 -8.46
C LEU A 125 -4.14 8.12 -8.26
N LYS A 126 -4.91 9.21 -8.21
CA LYS A 126 -4.36 10.56 -8.04
C LYS A 126 -3.64 10.70 -6.68
N GLY A 127 -4.23 10.18 -5.59
CA GLY A 127 -3.58 10.19 -4.27
C GLY A 127 -2.24 9.44 -4.27
N THR A 128 -2.19 8.26 -4.90
CA THR A 128 -0.93 7.52 -5.12
C THR A 128 0.09 8.36 -5.89
N PHE A 129 -0.33 9.04 -6.96
CA PHE A 129 0.52 9.93 -7.74
C PHE A 129 1.03 11.12 -6.92
N LEU A 130 0.17 11.82 -6.20
CA LEU A 130 0.55 13.01 -5.42
C LEU A 130 1.59 12.69 -4.35
N CYS A 131 1.39 11.60 -3.58
CA CYS A 131 2.36 11.16 -2.58
C CYS A 131 3.69 10.74 -3.23
N SER A 132 3.64 9.94 -4.28
CA SER A 132 4.85 9.48 -4.98
C SER A 132 5.63 10.62 -5.62
N ARG A 133 4.94 11.58 -6.26
CA ARG A 133 5.51 12.78 -6.89
C ARG A 133 6.31 13.63 -5.90
N LEU A 134 5.83 13.73 -4.67
CA LEU A 134 6.47 14.59 -3.66
C LEU A 134 7.60 13.88 -2.94
N ILE A 135 7.42 12.61 -2.59
CA ILE A 135 8.34 11.85 -1.75
C ILE A 135 9.46 11.21 -2.60
N GLY A 136 9.16 10.71 -3.79
CA GLY A 136 10.13 10.03 -4.66
C GLY A 136 11.39 10.84 -4.95
N PRO A 137 11.31 12.11 -5.40
CA PRO A 137 12.49 12.93 -5.63
C PRO A 137 13.35 13.16 -4.37
N ARG A 138 12.73 13.21 -3.19
CA ARG A 138 13.45 13.30 -1.92
C ARG A 138 14.22 12.00 -1.61
N MET A 139 13.64 10.85 -1.91
CA MET A 139 14.33 9.55 -1.82
C MET A 139 15.49 9.48 -2.82
N VAL A 140 15.28 9.90 -4.07
CA VAL A 140 16.32 9.95 -5.13
C VAL A 140 17.50 10.80 -4.68
N SER A 141 17.28 11.98 -4.11
CA SER A 141 18.35 12.84 -3.64
C SER A 141 19.20 12.23 -2.50
N ARG A 142 18.64 11.29 -1.75
CA ARG A 142 19.32 10.56 -0.68
C ARG A 142 19.93 9.21 -1.12
N GLY A 143 19.66 8.78 -2.36
CA GLY A 143 20.21 7.54 -2.94
C GLY A 143 19.59 6.26 -2.38
N TRP A 144 18.45 6.33 -1.68
CA TRP A 144 17.72 5.16 -1.16
C TRP A 144 16.24 5.47 -0.99
N GLY A 145 15.38 4.54 -1.37
CA GLY A 145 13.94 4.63 -1.15
C GLY A 145 13.19 3.41 -1.65
N ARG A 146 12.02 3.18 -1.06
CA ARG A 146 11.10 2.11 -1.43
C ARG A 146 9.69 2.66 -1.55
N VAL A 147 9.12 2.63 -2.75
CA VAL A 147 7.73 3.03 -3.01
C VAL A 147 6.93 1.79 -3.34
N ILE A 148 5.90 1.54 -2.53
CA ILE A 148 5.00 0.39 -2.66
C ILE A 148 3.60 0.92 -2.90
N ASN A 149 3.07 0.65 -4.08
CA ASN A 149 1.73 1.08 -4.49
C ASN A 149 0.76 -0.09 -4.37
N MET A 150 -0.41 0.15 -3.78
CA MET A 150 -1.44 -0.88 -3.69
C MET A 150 -2.23 -0.98 -5.00
N GLY A 151 -1.84 -1.94 -5.83
CA GLY A 151 -2.62 -2.44 -6.95
C GLY A 151 -3.78 -3.32 -6.47
N SER A 152 -4.15 -4.27 -7.29
CA SER A 152 -5.15 -5.32 -7.04
C SER A 152 -4.99 -6.42 -8.10
N MET A 153 -5.50 -7.61 -7.86
CA MET A 153 -5.76 -8.57 -8.94
C MET A 153 -6.58 -7.92 -10.08
N LEU A 154 -7.46 -6.98 -9.72
CA LEU A 154 -8.28 -6.21 -10.67
C LEU A 154 -7.48 -5.16 -11.47
N SER A 155 -6.16 -5.08 -11.30
CA SER A 155 -5.28 -4.30 -12.18
C SER A 155 -5.05 -4.99 -13.54
N VAL A 156 -5.26 -6.30 -13.63
CA VAL A 156 -4.99 -7.12 -14.83
C VAL A 156 -6.17 -7.98 -15.27
N ILE A 157 -7.13 -8.22 -14.38
CA ILE A 157 -8.41 -8.85 -14.69
C ILE A 157 -9.56 -7.91 -14.35
N ALA A 158 -10.78 -8.26 -14.72
CA ALA A 158 -11.96 -7.46 -14.40
C ALA A 158 -13.06 -8.33 -13.76
N LEU A 159 -13.87 -7.68 -12.93
CA LEU A 159 -15.14 -8.22 -12.44
C LEU A 159 -16.26 -7.24 -12.76
N PRO A 160 -17.46 -7.72 -13.15
CA PRO A 160 -18.60 -6.85 -13.34
C PRO A 160 -18.87 -5.97 -12.11
N GLY A 161 -19.32 -4.75 -12.36
CA GLY A 161 -19.64 -3.80 -11.29
C GLY A 161 -18.43 -3.21 -10.57
N ARG A 162 -17.26 -3.13 -11.21
CA ARG A 162 -16.01 -2.61 -10.64
C ARG A 162 -15.30 -1.60 -11.54
N ALA A 163 -16.00 -0.96 -12.46
CA ALA A 163 -15.40 -0.13 -13.50
C ALA A 163 -14.41 0.92 -12.97
N PRO A 164 -14.77 1.84 -12.04
CA PRO A 164 -13.83 2.86 -11.57
C PRO A 164 -12.65 2.26 -10.82
N TYR A 165 -12.88 1.20 -10.03
CA TYR A 165 -11.83 0.55 -9.27
C TYR A 165 -10.82 -0.18 -10.16
N CYS A 166 -11.29 -0.95 -11.16
CA CYS A 166 -10.42 -1.62 -12.13
C CYS A 166 -9.57 -0.59 -12.89
N ALA A 167 -10.20 0.50 -13.38
CA ALA A 167 -9.50 1.58 -14.06
C ALA A 167 -8.41 2.22 -13.18
N ALA A 168 -8.74 2.56 -11.93
CA ALA A 168 -7.79 3.13 -10.99
C ALA A 168 -6.63 2.18 -10.70
N LYS A 169 -6.91 0.90 -10.43
CA LYS A 169 -5.88 -0.08 -10.04
C LYS A 169 -4.99 -0.49 -11.22
N ALA A 170 -5.51 -0.54 -12.44
CA ALA A 170 -4.71 -0.68 -13.66
C ALA A 170 -3.80 0.55 -13.86
N GLY A 171 -4.34 1.76 -13.64
CA GLY A 171 -3.57 3.00 -13.68
C GLY A 171 -2.43 3.03 -12.65
N VAL A 172 -2.66 2.54 -11.41
CA VAL A 172 -1.63 2.43 -10.37
C VAL A 172 -0.47 1.54 -10.81
N VAL A 173 -0.75 0.39 -11.43
CA VAL A 173 0.29 -0.52 -11.93
C VAL A 173 1.08 0.14 -13.07
N SER A 174 0.40 0.84 -13.99
CA SER A 174 1.06 1.58 -15.07
C SER A 174 1.92 2.73 -14.53
N LEU A 175 1.41 3.53 -13.59
CA LEU A 175 2.16 4.58 -12.90
C LEU A 175 3.40 4.01 -12.21
N THR A 176 3.27 2.88 -11.52
CA THR A 176 4.40 2.22 -10.84
C THR A 176 5.55 1.91 -11.80
N ARG A 177 5.24 1.43 -13.01
CA ARG A 177 6.24 1.15 -14.04
C ARG A 177 6.96 2.41 -14.52
N VAL A 178 6.23 3.51 -14.71
CA VAL A 178 6.82 4.80 -15.08
C VAL A 178 7.78 5.27 -14.00
N LEU A 179 7.34 5.31 -12.72
CA LEU A 179 8.18 5.72 -11.60
C LEU A 179 9.43 4.84 -11.46
N ALA A 180 9.31 3.54 -11.68
CA ALA A 180 10.43 2.60 -11.64
C ALA A 180 11.48 2.92 -12.70
N LEU A 181 11.07 3.27 -13.91
CA LEU A 181 11.98 3.65 -15.00
C LEU A 181 12.65 5.01 -14.74
N GLU A 182 11.89 5.99 -14.25
CA GLU A 182 12.40 7.33 -13.95
C GLU A 182 13.42 7.33 -12.81
N TRP A 183 13.28 6.41 -11.84
CA TRP A 183 14.16 6.32 -10.67
C TRP A 183 15.21 5.20 -10.78
N ALA A 184 15.25 4.48 -11.90
CA ALA A 184 16.24 3.42 -12.11
C ALA A 184 17.68 3.94 -11.92
N GLY A 185 18.51 3.18 -11.22
CA GLY A 185 19.91 3.52 -10.94
C GLY A 185 20.13 4.56 -9.83
N THR A 186 19.06 5.11 -9.22
CA THR A 186 19.16 6.12 -8.14
C THR A 186 19.17 5.51 -6.73
N GLY A 187 19.02 4.19 -6.60
CA GLY A 187 18.84 3.50 -5.32
C GLY A 187 17.38 3.44 -4.86
N VAL A 188 16.44 4.04 -5.60
CA VAL A 188 15.00 4.00 -5.32
C VAL A 188 14.32 2.94 -6.18
N THR A 189 13.43 2.15 -5.57
CA THR A 189 12.58 1.20 -6.30
C THR A 189 11.10 1.57 -6.13
N ALA A 190 10.32 1.35 -7.18
CA ALA A 190 8.86 1.49 -7.15
C ALA A 190 8.22 0.19 -7.62
N ASN A 191 7.38 -0.41 -6.75
CA ASN A 191 6.71 -1.68 -7.04
C ASN A 191 5.24 -1.63 -6.63
N ALA A 192 4.43 -2.51 -7.19
CA ALA A 192 3.04 -2.69 -6.80
C ALA A 192 2.85 -4.03 -6.09
N ILE A 193 2.09 -4.03 -4.99
CA ILE A 193 1.47 -5.24 -4.44
C ILE A 193 0.06 -5.31 -4.99
N CYS A 194 -0.32 -6.45 -5.51
CA CYS A 194 -1.62 -6.70 -6.14
C CYS A 194 -2.37 -7.79 -5.36
N PRO A 195 -3.08 -7.42 -4.27
CA PRO A 195 -3.83 -8.39 -3.49
C PRO A 195 -5.01 -8.97 -4.26
N GLY A 196 -5.30 -10.23 -3.99
CA GLY A 196 -6.56 -10.88 -4.27
C GLY A 196 -7.63 -10.62 -3.21
N PRO A 197 -8.52 -11.57 -2.96
CA PRO A 197 -9.54 -11.48 -1.92
C PRO A 197 -8.92 -11.65 -0.52
N PHE A 198 -8.93 -10.59 0.26
CA PHE A 198 -8.57 -10.59 1.68
C PHE A 198 -9.79 -10.21 2.54
N ALA A 199 -9.87 -10.75 3.75
CA ALA A 199 -10.96 -10.53 4.68
C ALA A 199 -10.87 -9.13 5.33
N THR A 200 -11.12 -8.08 4.55
CA THR A 200 -11.12 -6.68 4.99
C THR A 200 -12.53 -6.13 5.17
N GLU A 201 -12.66 -5.01 5.89
CA GLU A 201 -13.89 -4.23 6.00
C GLU A 201 -14.52 -3.88 4.63
N MET A 202 -13.70 -3.57 3.64
CA MET A 202 -14.14 -3.30 2.26
C MET A 202 -14.93 -4.47 1.65
N ASN A 203 -14.70 -5.68 2.14
CA ASN A 203 -15.32 -6.90 1.65
C ASN A 203 -16.40 -7.47 2.58
N ARG A 204 -16.75 -6.78 3.70
CA ARG A 204 -17.70 -7.25 4.71
C ARG A 204 -19.02 -7.73 4.12
N GLN A 205 -19.59 -7.00 3.16
CA GLN A 205 -20.85 -7.40 2.51
C GLN A 205 -20.77 -8.77 1.83
N LEU A 206 -19.63 -9.06 1.22
CA LEU A 206 -19.41 -10.35 0.54
C LEU A 206 -19.11 -11.47 1.56
N LEU A 207 -18.38 -11.14 2.63
CA LEU A 207 -18.08 -12.08 3.70
C LEU A 207 -19.33 -12.52 4.47
N ASN A 208 -20.32 -11.63 4.60
CA ASN A 208 -21.57 -11.88 5.30
C ASN A 208 -22.65 -12.58 4.44
N ASP A 209 -22.41 -12.84 3.17
CA ASP A 209 -23.30 -13.57 2.27
C ASP A 209 -22.69 -14.94 1.93
N PRO A 210 -23.14 -16.03 2.59
CA PRO A 210 -22.51 -17.35 2.42
C PRO A 210 -22.55 -17.89 0.98
N VAL A 211 -23.57 -17.56 0.21
CA VAL A 211 -23.70 -18.00 -1.18
C VAL A 211 -22.65 -17.30 -2.04
N LYS A 212 -22.63 -15.97 -2.01
CA LYS A 212 -21.65 -15.18 -2.75
C LYS A 212 -20.23 -15.45 -2.29
N TYR A 213 -20.02 -15.66 -0.98
CA TYR A 213 -18.72 -16.05 -0.44
C TYR A 213 -18.22 -17.35 -1.09
N GLN A 214 -19.05 -18.40 -1.13
CA GLN A 214 -18.69 -19.68 -1.73
C GLN A 214 -18.47 -19.59 -3.24
N GLU A 215 -19.28 -18.81 -3.96
CA GLU A 215 -19.08 -18.54 -5.38
C GLU A 215 -17.74 -17.85 -5.65
N PHE A 216 -17.36 -16.93 -4.77
CA PHE A 216 -16.10 -16.21 -4.86
C PHE A 216 -14.90 -17.12 -4.53
N VAL A 217 -15.01 -17.93 -3.48
CA VAL A 217 -13.98 -18.91 -3.06
C VAL A 217 -13.69 -19.93 -4.16
N ARG A 218 -14.71 -20.39 -4.90
CA ARG A 218 -14.52 -21.33 -6.04
C ARG A 218 -13.62 -20.78 -7.15
N GLN A 219 -13.48 -19.46 -7.22
CA GLN A 219 -12.62 -18.81 -8.20
C GLN A 219 -11.17 -18.68 -7.72
N ILE A 220 -10.89 -18.91 -6.44
CA ILE A 220 -9.55 -18.85 -5.86
C ILE A 220 -8.93 -20.27 -5.92
N PRO A 221 -7.84 -20.50 -6.66
CA PRO A 221 -7.20 -21.82 -6.72
C PRO A 221 -6.81 -22.40 -5.35
N MET A 222 -6.37 -21.55 -4.40
CA MET A 222 -6.08 -21.97 -3.03
C MET A 222 -7.35 -22.27 -2.19
N GLY A 223 -8.56 -22.09 -2.72
CA GLY A 223 -9.83 -22.47 -2.11
C GLY A 223 -10.23 -21.68 -0.86
N ARG A 224 -9.59 -20.55 -0.59
CA ARG A 224 -9.89 -19.69 0.55
C ARG A 224 -9.48 -18.23 0.29
N TRP A 225 -10.01 -17.34 1.10
CA TRP A 225 -9.53 -15.96 1.17
C TRP A 225 -8.18 -15.90 1.86
N GLY A 226 -7.38 -14.86 1.52
CA GLY A 226 -6.16 -14.55 2.23
C GLY A 226 -6.43 -13.95 3.61
N GLU A 227 -5.64 -14.37 4.59
CA GLU A 227 -5.56 -13.71 5.90
C GLU A 227 -4.70 -12.45 5.80
N LEU A 228 -5.01 -11.43 6.61
CA LEU A 228 -4.36 -10.11 6.46
C LEU A 228 -2.84 -10.17 6.62
N ASP A 229 -2.33 -11.01 7.51
CA ASP A 229 -0.91 -11.18 7.79
C ASP A 229 -0.14 -11.89 6.66
N GLU A 230 -0.82 -12.64 5.78
CA GLU A 230 -0.19 -13.24 4.60
C GLU A 230 0.32 -12.21 3.58
N LEU A 231 -0.08 -10.92 3.72
CA LEU A 231 0.44 -9.83 2.91
C LEU A 231 1.77 -9.27 3.45
N THR A 232 2.07 -9.48 4.72
CA THR A 232 3.21 -8.85 5.42
C THR A 232 4.54 -9.22 4.79
N GLY A 233 4.76 -10.49 4.45
CA GLY A 233 6.00 -10.95 3.82
C GLY A 233 6.29 -10.27 2.48
N ALA A 234 5.25 -10.08 1.65
CA ALA A 234 5.37 -9.35 0.38
C ALA A 234 5.71 -7.88 0.60
N ALA A 235 5.07 -7.24 1.58
CA ALA A 235 5.34 -5.84 1.92
C ALA A 235 6.76 -5.65 2.46
N LEU A 236 7.22 -6.51 3.37
CA LEU A 236 8.58 -6.47 3.92
C LEU A 236 9.64 -6.72 2.84
N PHE A 237 9.41 -7.68 1.95
CA PHE A 237 10.30 -7.92 0.82
C PHE A 237 10.49 -6.66 -0.01
N LEU A 238 9.40 -6.01 -0.42
CA LEU A 238 9.48 -4.81 -1.27
C LEU A 238 9.95 -3.55 -0.53
N ALA A 239 9.80 -3.49 0.80
CA ALA A 239 10.23 -2.36 1.62
C ALA A 239 11.72 -2.39 1.98
N SER A 240 12.41 -3.51 1.76
CA SER A 240 13.74 -3.76 2.31
C SER A 240 14.82 -3.91 1.23
N ASP A 241 16.06 -4.17 1.66
CA ASP A 241 17.18 -4.44 0.76
C ASP A 241 17.11 -5.83 0.12
N ALA A 242 16.20 -6.71 0.60
CA ALA A 242 15.94 -8.00 -0.02
C ALA A 242 15.41 -7.88 -1.46
N SER A 243 14.80 -6.73 -1.82
CA SER A 243 14.27 -6.43 -3.15
C SER A 243 15.07 -5.38 -3.91
N SER A 244 16.34 -5.15 -3.57
CA SER A 244 17.14 -4.05 -4.15
C SER A 244 17.29 -4.12 -5.68
N TYR A 245 17.05 -5.28 -6.31
CA TYR A 245 17.07 -5.47 -7.77
C TYR A 245 15.66 -5.69 -8.36
N VAL A 246 14.61 -5.33 -7.59
CA VAL A 246 13.20 -5.45 -8.02
C VAL A 246 12.60 -4.06 -8.14
N THR A 247 12.28 -3.62 -9.35
CA THR A 247 11.59 -2.36 -9.61
C THR A 247 10.63 -2.51 -10.79
N GLY A 248 9.51 -1.79 -10.78
CA GLY A 248 8.46 -1.86 -11.81
C GLY A 248 7.61 -3.13 -11.76
N SER A 249 7.81 -3.97 -10.74
CA SER A 249 7.12 -5.25 -10.61
C SER A 249 5.71 -5.10 -10.04
N SER A 250 4.84 -6.02 -10.44
CA SER A 250 3.52 -6.23 -9.83
C SER A 250 3.53 -7.59 -9.13
N LEU A 251 3.61 -7.58 -7.80
CA LEU A 251 3.62 -8.80 -6.99
C LEU A 251 2.19 -9.16 -6.62
N PHE A 252 1.67 -10.23 -7.24
CA PHE A 252 0.34 -10.76 -6.94
C PHE A 252 0.37 -11.63 -5.68
N VAL A 253 -0.54 -11.32 -4.75
CA VAL A 253 -0.77 -12.08 -3.51
C VAL A 253 -2.27 -12.39 -3.49
N ASP A 254 -2.69 -13.38 -4.26
CA ASP A 254 -4.09 -13.55 -4.66
C ASP A 254 -4.60 -15.00 -4.63
N GLY A 255 -3.84 -15.90 -4.03
CA GLY A 255 -4.18 -17.34 -3.96
C GLY A 255 -4.24 -18.02 -5.32
N GLY A 256 -3.54 -17.48 -6.33
CA GLY A 256 -3.46 -18.01 -7.69
C GLY A 256 -4.58 -17.51 -8.61
N TRP A 257 -5.40 -16.54 -8.19
CA TRP A 257 -6.53 -16.07 -9.01
C TRP A 257 -6.10 -15.61 -10.40
N THR A 258 -5.02 -14.84 -10.51
CA THR A 258 -4.54 -14.30 -11.79
C THR A 258 -3.62 -15.25 -12.57
N ALA A 259 -3.33 -16.43 -12.07
CA ALA A 259 -2.46 -17.41 -12.72
C ALA A 259 -3.15 -18.25 -13.82
N ARG A 260 -4.44 -18.01 -14.10
CA ARG A 260 -5.25 -18.77 -15.06
C ARG A 260 -5.93 -17.84 -16.07
#